data_d099a38c27f3ae96ecef5ff8dc31b7a7
#
_entry.id   d099a38c27f3ae96ecef5ff8dc31b7a7
#
_cell.length_a   1.000
_cell.length_b   1.000
_cell.length_c   1.000
_cell.angle_alpha   90.00
_cell.angle_beta   90.00
_cell.angle_gamma   90.00
#
_symmetry.space_group_name_H-M   'P 1'
#
loop_
_entity.id
_entity.type
_entity.pdbx_description
1 polymer ?
#
loop_
_entity_poly.entity_id
_entity_poly.type
_entity_poly.pdbx_seq_one_letter_code
_entity_poly.pdbx_strand_id
1 'polypeptide(L)'
;MFASVVLGYLAEYAADKFHDEEMAQEALTLKKEIEMGIDSYAVRNLEGIGETYVYETDGYGNDVWMDDANVPNLLSMPWLGWCDASDECYQNTRKWVLSSKNPFYYEGSAAKGVGSPHTPSGYIWHIALAMQGLTSNDEGEKTGLMQTLLATDAGTRLMH
;
A
#
# COMPACT_ATOMS: atom_id res chain seq x y z
N MET A 1 -8.36 -4.33 3.05
CA MET A 1 -7.96 -4.46 1.64
C MET A 1 -7.27 -5.78 1.36
N PHE A 2 -6.07 -6.06 1.91
CA PHE A 2 -5.37 -7.31 1.62
C PHE A 2 -6.17 -8.58 1.97
N ALA A 3 -6.89 -8.60 3.10
CA ALA A 3 -7.77 -9.72 3.45
C ALA A 3 -8.87 -9.98 2.40
N SER A 4 -9.47 -8.93 1.82
CA SER A 4 -10.46 -9.06 0.75
C SER A 4 -9.85 -9.72 -0.50
N VAL A 5 -8.63 -9.34 -0.89
CA VAL A 5 -7.92 -9.98 -2.02
C VAL A 5 -7.68 -11.46 -1.76
N VAL A 6 -7.18 -11.80 -0.55
CA VAL A 6 -6.91 -13.20 -0.16
C VAL A 6 -8.19 -14.04 -0.12
N LEU A 7 -9.32 -13.46 0.32
CA LEU A 7 -10.61 -14.14 0.28
C LEU A 7 -11.07 -14.43 -1.17
N GLY A 8 -10.73 -13.57 -2.13
CA GLY A 8 -10.93 -13.87 -3.53
C GLY A 8 -10.16 -15.10 -3.98
N TYR A 9 -8.87 -15.19 -3.65
CA TYR A 9 -8.06 -16.37 -3.95
C TYR A 9 -8.58 -17.63 -3.24
N LEU A 10 -9.00 -17.50 -1.96
CA LEU A 10 -9.60 -18.62 -1.23
C LEU A 10 -10.85 -19.16 -1.94
N ALA A 11 -11.73 -18.27 -2.39
CA ALA A 11 -12.94 -18.67 -3.11
C ALA A 11 -12.61 -19.43 -4.41
N GLU A 12 -11.65 -18.93 -5.18
CA GLU A 12 -11.16 -19.57 -6.41
C GLU A 12 -10.60 -20.98 -6.12
N TYR A 13 -9.73 -21.09 -5.11
CA TYR A 13 -9.16 -22.38 -4.72
C TYR A 13 -10.22 -23.35 -4.18
N ALA A 14 -11.15 -22.88 -3.35
CA ALA A 14 -12.24 -23.70 -2.82
C ALA A 14 -13.09 -24.30 -3.93
N ALA A 15 -13.51 -23.47 -4.91
CA ALA A 15 -14.30 -23.95 -6.04
C ALA A 15 -13.48 -24.85 -6.97
N ASP A 16 -12.31 -24.40 -7.45
CA ASP A 16 -11.60 -25.04 -8.55
C ASP A 16 -10.80 -26.27 -8.13
N LYS A 17 -10.25 -26.31 -6.92
CA LYS A 17 -9.36 -27.37 -6.46
C LYS A 17 -10.01 -28.32 -5.47
N PHE A 18 -10.86 -27.78 -4.59
CA PHE A 18 -11.49 -28.59 -3.55
C PHE A 18 -12.94 -28.93 -3.86
N HIS A 19 -13.55 -28.29 -4.88
CA HIS A 19 -14.96 -28.44 -5.24
C HIS A 19 -15.90 -28.16 -4.05
N ASP A 20 -15.50 -27.20 -3.21
CA ASP A 20 -16.21 -26.77 -2.02
C ASP A 20 -16.91 -25.42 -2.30
N GLU A 21 -18.10 -25.52 -2.89
CA GLU A 21 -18.92 -24.36 -3.24
C GLU A 21 -19.42 -23.58 -2.01
N GLU A 22 -19.59 -24.25 -0.88
CA GLU A 22 -20.02 -23.61 0.37
C GLU A 22 -18.93 -22.67 0.88
N MET A 23 -17.70 -23.17 1.02
CA MET A 23 -16.55 -22.36 1.42
C MET A 23 -16.27 -21.22 0.41
N ALA A 24 -16.39 -21.47 -0.88
CA ALA A 24 -16.23 -20.45 -1.90
C ALA A 24 -17.23 -19.31 -1.72
N GLN A 25 -18.51 -19.64 -1.49
CA GLN A 25 -19.56 -18.65 -1.29
C GLN A 25 -19.40 -17.88 0.03
N GLU A 26 -18.99 -18.53 1.12
CA GLU A 26 -18.68 -17.86 2.38
C GLU A 26 -17.54 -16.86 2.22
N ALA A 27 -16.45 -17.25 1.54
CA ALA A 27 -15.32 -16.38 1.27
C ALA A 27 -15.71 -15.14 0.43
N LEU A 28 -16.53 -15.31 -0.62
CA LEU A 28 -17.04 -14.21 -1.44
C LEU A 28 -17.97 -13.28 -0.66
N THR A 29 -18.77 -13.83 0.23
CA THR A 29 -19.68 -13.03 1.09
C THR A 29 -18.88 -12.15 2.03
N LEU A 30 -17.92 -12.72 2.74
CA LEU A 30 -17.04 -11.97 3.65
C LEU A 30 -16.17 -10.94 2.89
N LYS A 31 -15.66 -11.31 1.71
CA LYS A 31 -14.95 -10.39 0.82
C LYS A 31 -15.78 -9.14 0.55
N LYS A 32 -17.02 -9.33 0.12
CA LYS A 32 -17.95 -8.23 -0.19
C LYS A 32 -18.27 -7.35 1.02
N GLU A 33 -18.47 -7.96 2.18
CA GLU A 33 -18.71 -7.22 3.43
C GLU A 33 -17.50 -6.33 3.79
N ILE A 34 -16.28 -6.84 3.65
CA ILE A 34 -15.04 -6.07 3.87
C ILE A 34 -14.95 -4.91 2.87
N GLU A 35 -15.20 -5.14 1.60
CA GLU A 35 -15.17 -4.10 0.56
C GLU A 35 -16.18 -2.98 0.84
N MET A 36 -17.42 -3.34 1.17
CA MET A 36 -18.43 -2.37 1.56
C MET A 36 -18.03 -1.58 2.82
N GLY A 37 -17.38 -2.23 3.78
CA GLY A 37 -16.84 -1.58 4.97
C GLY A 37 -15.74 -0.58 4.63
N ILE A 38 -14.82 -0.95 3.74
CA ILE A 38 -13.74 -0.07 3.27
C ILE A 38 -14.32 1.16 2.56
N ASP A 39 -15.23 0.95 1.60
CA ASP A 39 -15.85 2.05 0.85
C ASP A 39 -16.62 3.01 1.77
N SER A 40 -17.28 2.49 2.80
CA SER A 40 -18.09 3.29 3.72
C SER A 40 -17.27 4.03 4.77
N TYR A 41 -16.15 3.45 5.21
CA TYR A 41 -15.46 3.90 6.42
C TYR A 41 -13.97 4.20 6.25
N ALA A 42 -13.33 3.78 5.17
CA ALA A 42 -11.88 3.94 4.99
C ALA A 42 -11.49 4.90 3.86
N VAL A 43 -12.44 5.62 3.26
CA VAL A 43 -12.18 6.64 2.25
C VAL A 43 -12.56 8.02 2.81
N ARG A 44 -11.68 9.00 2.62
CA ARG A 44 -11.90 10.40 3.03
C ARG A 44 -11.56 11.35 1.88
N ASN A 45 -12.36 12.40 1.73
CA ASN A 45 -12.05 13.45 0.77
C ASN A 45 -11.14 14.51 1.43
N LEU A 46 -9.86 14.52 1.03
CA LEU A 46 -8.88 15.47 1.53
C LEU A 46 -8.83 16.72 0.64
N GLU A 47 -8.89 17.88 1.26
CA GLU A 47 -8.80 19.17 0.55
C GLU A 47 -7.50 19.28 -0.27
N GLY A 48 -7.63 19.59 -1.56
CA GLY A 48 -6.52 19.71 -2.50
C GLY A 48 -5.86 18.40 -2.95
N ILE A 49 -6.43 17.25 -2.53
CA ILE A 49 -5.94 15.92 -2.94
C ILE A 49 -7.07 15.11 -3.60
N GLY A 50 -8.24 15.01 -2.94
CA GLY A 50 -9.36 14.18 -3.36
C GLY A 50 -9.61 12.99 -2.45
N GLU A 51 -10.36 12.00 -2.93
CA GLU A 51 -10.63 10.76 -2.20
C GLU A 51 -9.34 9.99 -1.97
N THR A 52 -9.13 9.60 -0.72
CA THR A 52 -7.87 9.04 -0.21
C THR A 52 -8.19 7.96 0.82
N TYR A 53 -7.53 6.82 0.72
CA TYR A 53 -7.65 5.77 1.74
C TYR A 53 -6.94 6.19 3.03
N VAL A 54 -7.57 5.91 4.17
CA VAL A 54 -6.94 6.01 5.48
C VAL A 54 -6.18 4.71 5.80
N TYR A 55 -5.14 4.80 6.62
CA TYR A 55 -4.36 3.63 7.04
C TYR A 55 -5.19 2.68 7.91
N GLU A 56 -5.82 3.22 8.95
CA GLU A 56 -6.75 2.51 9.84
C GLU A 56 -7.93 3.41 10.20
N THR A 57 -9.07 2.82 10.49
CA THR A 57 -10.26 3.50 10.99
C THR A 57 -11.00 2.59 11.97
N ASP A 58 -11.63 3.19 12.99
CA ASP A 58 -12.54 2.49 13.91
C ASP A 58 -13.99 2.47 13.43
N GLY A 59 -14.29 3.08 12.28
CA GLY A 59 -15.63 3.24 11.74
C GLY A 59 -16.51 4.27 12.44
N TYR A 60 -16.00 4.91 13.48
CA TYR A 60 -16.70 5.97 14.25
C TYR A 60 -16.14 7.37 14.00
N GLY A 61 -15.22 7.50 13.04
CA GLY A 61 -14.62 8.76 12.63
C GLY A 61 -13.23 9.01 13.20
N ASN A 62 -12.64 8.07 13.92
CA ASN A 62 -11.25 8.15 14.32
C ASN A 62 -10.39 7.42 13.29
N ASP A 63 -9.55 8.18 12.59
CA ASP A 63 -8.71 7.67 11.52
C ASP A 63 -7.24 7.81 11.87
N VAL A 64 -6.45 6.79 11.54
CA VAL A 64 -5.00 6.85 11.60
C VAL A 64 -4.48 7.26 10.22
N TRP A 65 -3.74 8.38 10.20
CA TRP A 65 -3.14 8.94 9.00
C TRP A 65 -1.64 8.73 9.01
N MET A 66 -1.23 7.64 8.43
CA MET A 66 0.17 7.29 8.19
C MET A 66 0.26 6.28 7.05
N ASP A 67 1.44 5.99 6.60
CA ASP A 67 1.82 4.75 5.94
C ASP A 67 3.24 4.42 6.34
N ASP A 68 3.55 3.15 6.49
CA ASP A 68 4.90 2.70 6.81
C ASP A 68 5.46 1.76 5.73
N ALA A 69 6.75 1.47 5.83
CA ALA A 69 7.44 0.67 4.82
C ALA A 69 7.09 -0.81 4.85
N ASN A 70 6.42 -1.31 5.90
CA ASN A 70 6.04 -2.72 5.98
C ASN A 70 4.90 -3.04 5.00
N VAL A 71 5.07 -4.12 4.26
CA VAL A 71 4.04 -4.65 3.36
C VAL A 71 3.25 -5.73 4.11
N PRO A 72 1.92 -5.70 4.08
CA PRO A 72 1.01 -4.84 3.31
C PRO A 72 0.87 -3.42 3.90
N ASN A 73 0.84 -2.41 3.03
CA ASN A 73 0.67 -1.00 3.34
C ASN A 73 -0.14 -0.30 2.24
N LEU A 74 -0.45 0.99 2.41
CA LEU A 74 -1.24 1.73 1.41
C LEU A 74 -0.51 1.84 0.06
N LEU A 75 0.81 2.00 0.08
CA LEU A 75 1.60 2.10 -1.14
C LEU A 75 1.59 0.79 -1.95
N SER A 76 1.45 -0.36 -1.29
CA SER A 76 1.48 -1.67 -1.92
C SER A 76 0.15 -2.15 -2.52
N MET A 77 -0.93 -1.38 -2.39
CA MET A 77 -2.28 -1.81 -2.81
C MET A 77 -2.34 -2.39 -4.23
N PRO A 78 -1.77 -1.76 -5.27
CA PRO A 78 -1.81 -2.34 -6.62
C PRO A 78 -1.00 -3.63 -6.74
N TRP A 79 0.16 -3.69 -6.11
CA TRP A 79 1.01 -4.88 -6.12
C TRP A 79 0.32 -6.09 -5.48
N LEU A 80 -0.48 -5.84 -4.45
CA LEU A 80 -1.26 -6.87 -3.74
C LEU A 80 -2.58 -7.22 -4.42
N GLY A 81 -2.94 -6.52 -5.51
CA GLY A 81 -4.13 -6.83 -6.30
C GLY A 81 -5.43 -6.18 -5.78
N TRP A 82 -5.33 -5.16 -4.92
CA TRP A 82 -6.52 -4.44 -4.44
C TRP A 82 -7.14 -3.55 -5.51
N CYS A 83 -6.32 -2.81 -6.24
CA CYS A 83 -6.76 -1.85 -7.26
C CYS A 83 -5.74 -1.76 -8.40
N ASP A 84 -6.09 -1.10 -9.50
CA ASP A 84 -5.13 -0.73 -10.53
C ASP A 84 -4.25 0.43 -10.06
N ALA A 85 -2.99 0.46 -10.52
CA ALA A 85 -2.07 1.54 -10.20
C ALA A 85 -2.51 2.90 -10.78
N SER A 86 -3.44 2.94 -11.73
CA SER A 86 -4.07 4.15 -12.28
C SER A 86 -5.35 4.57 -11.55
N ASP A 87 -5.82 3.82 -10.58
CA ASP A 87 -6.99 4.16 -9.77
C ASP A 87 -6.84 5.53 -9.11
N GLU A 88 -7.86 6.39 -9.22
CA GLU A 88 -7.77 7.78 -8.76
C GLU A 88 -7.63 7.88 -7.23
N CYS A 89 -8.39 7.09 -6.48
CA CYS A 89 -8.30 7.08 -5.02
C CYS A 89 -6.92 6.58 -4.57
N TYR A 90 -6.37 5.56 -5.24
CA TYR A 90 -5.02 5.11 -5.01
C TYR A 90 -3.97 6.17 -5.34
N GLN A 91 -4.08 6.85 -6.49
CA GLN A 91 -3.14 7.90 -6.86
C GLN A 91 -3.15 9.08 -5.87
N ASN A 92 -4.31 9.45 -5.36
CA ASN A 92 -4.45 10.43 -4.30
C ASN A 92 -3.81 9.94 -2.99
N THR A 93 -4.05 8.69 -2.62
CA THR A 93 -3.44 8.05 -1.45
C THR A 93 -1.91 8.02 -1.59
N ARG A 94 -1.41 7.60 -2.74
CA ARG A 94 0.02 7.56 -3.06
C ARG A 94 0.67 8.96 -2.95
N LYS A 95 0.01 9.99 -3.48
CA LYS A 95 0.45 11.37 -3.38
C LYS A 95 0.54 11.84 -1.93
N TRP A 96 -0.40 11.44 -1.10
CA TRP A 96 -0.40 11.75 0.34
C TRP A 96 0.71 10.99 1.06
N VAL A 97 0.84 9.68 0.83
CA VAL A 97 1.86 8.78 1.44
C VAL A 97 3.27 9.27 1.13
N LEU A 98 3.52 9.70 -0.11
CA LEU A 98 4.82 10.19 -0.57
C LEU A 98 5.02 11.70 -0.36
N SER A 99 4.47 12.23 0.73
CA SER A 99 4.59 13.64 1.10
C SER A 99 4.94 13.80 2.58
N SER A 100 5.36 15.00 2.96
CA SER A 100 5.62 15.36 4.37
C SER A 100 4.38 15.30 5.29
N LYS A 101 3.19 15.02 4.76
CA LYS A 101 1.97 14.77 5.54
C LYS A 101 1.99 13.39 6.17
N ASN A 102 2.68 12.42 5.55
CA ASN A 102 2.95 11.13 6.16
C ASN A 102 4.09 11.25 7.19
N PRO A 103 3.86 10.95 8.48
CA PRO A 103 4.87 11.10 9.52
C PRO A 103 6.10 10.20 9.33
N PHE A 104 6.01 9.16 8.48
CA PHE A 104 7.11 8.26 8.17
C PHE A 104 7.74 8.51 6.80
N TYR A 105 7.35 9.58 6.11
CA TYR A 105 8.04 10.01 4.90
C TYR A 105 9.24 10.89 5.28
N TYR A 106 10.41 10.52 4.81
CA TYR A 106 11.66 11.22 5.11
C TYR A 106 12.36 11.69 3.84
N GLU A 107 13.07 12.80 3.96
CA GLU A 107 13.94 13.33 2.91
C GLU A 107 15.38 13.40 3.43
N GLY A 108 16.25 12.60 2.84
CA GLY A 108 17.68 12.57 3.12
C GLY A 108 18.51 13.03 1.93
N SER A 109 19.83 13.08 2.11
CA SER A 109 20.76 13.48 1.05
C SER A 109 20.87 12.42 -0.06
N ALA A 110 20.64 11.14 0.25
CA ALA A 110 20.77 10.04 -0.70
C ALA A 110 19.43 9.58 -1.28
N ALA A 111 18.34 9.72 -0.53
CA ALA A 111 17.02 9.24 -0.93
C ALA A 111 15.91 10.06 -0.28
N LYS A 112 14.71 9.95 -0.87
CA LYS A 112 13.43 10.35 -0.29
C LYS A 112 12.52 9.13 -0.31
N GLY A 113 11.76 8.88 0.76
CA GLY A 113 10.87 7.72 0.80
C GLY A 113 10.32 7.44 2.18
N VAL A 114 9.58 6.35 2.27
CA VAL A 114 8.88 5.93 3.48
C VAL A 114 9.80 5.07 4.34
N GLY A 115 9.81 5.35 5.62
CA GLY A 115 10.42 4.55 6.68
C GLY A 115 9.37 3.85 7.53
N SER A 116 9.71 3.54 8.78
CA SER A 116 8.84 2.76 9.66
C SER A 116 9.01 3.19 11.12
N PRO A 117 7.96 3.06 11.97
CA PRO A 117 8.08 3.23 13.40
C PRO A 117 8.99 2.19 14.08
N HIS A 118 9.33 1.11 13.37
CA HIS A 118 10.23 0.05 13.87
C HIS A 118 11.71 0.41 13.81
N THR A 119 12.07 1.53 13.20
CA THR A 119 13.44 2.05 13.15
C THR A 119 13.48 3.49 13.66
N PRO A 120 14.67 4.02 14.03
CA PRO A 120 14.79 5.42 14.38
C PRO A 120 14.30 6.34 13.27
N SER A 121 13.82 7.52 13.66
CA SER A 121 13.35 8.55 12.71
C SER A 121 14.42 8.88 11.67
N GLY A 122 14.01 9.08 10.42
CA GLY A 122 14.89 9.41 9.30
C GLY A 122 15.44 8.20 8.52
N TYR A 123 15.15 6.98 8.95
CA TYR A 123 15.53 5.78 8.21
C TYR A 123 14.51 5.49 7.11
N ILE A 124 14.94 5.61 5.86
CA ILE A 124 14.16 5.24 4.67
C ILE A 124 14.43 3.76 4.37
N TRP A 125 13.37 2.97 4.21
CA TRP A 125 13.53 1.56 3.94
C TRP A 125 13.60 1.27 2.44
N HIS A 126 14.56 0.45 2.03
CA HIS A 126 14.71 0.02 0.63
C HIS A 126 13.47 -0.72 0.10
N ILE A 127 12.77 -1.48 0.95
CA ILE A 127 11.53 -2.15 0.55
C ILE A 127 10.44 -1.14 0.15
N ALA A 128 10.39 0.03 0.80
CA ALA A 128 9.44 1.08 0.44
C ALA A 128 9.82 1.73 -0.90
N LEU A 129 11.10 1.96 -1.17
CA LEU A 129 11.58 2.45 -2.47
C LEU A 129 11.29 1.45 -3.59
N ALA A 130 11.50 0.16 -3.33
CA ALA A 130 11.17 -0.90 -4.27
C ALA A 130 9.66 -0.96 -4.54
N MET A 131 8.83 -0.91 -3.49
CA MET A 131 7.37 -0.90 -3.62
C MET A 131 6.86 0.34 -4.35
N GLN A 132 7.46 1.51 -4.09
CA GLN A 132 7.14 2.74 -4.81
C GLN A 132 7.38 2.58 -6.32
N GLY A 133 8.47 1.93 -6.72
CA GLY A 133 8.77 1.64 -8.13
C GLY A 133 7.84 0.60 -8.74
N LEU A 134 7.55 -0.49 -8.02
CA LEU A 134 6.68 -1.57 -8.49
C LEU A 134 5.22 -1.11 -8.70
N THR A 135 4.80 -0.07 -8.00
CA THR A 135 3.44 0.49 -8.10
C THR A 135 3.37 1.82 -8.86
N SER A 136 4.46 2.24 -9.49
CA SER A 136 4.51 3.44 -10.33
C SER A 136 4.15 3.12 -11.78
N ASN A 137 3.45 4.06 -12.43
CA ASN A 137 3.22 4.07 -13.88
C ASN A 137 4.22 4.97 -14.62
N ASP A 138 5.15 5.63 -13.90
CA ASP A 138 6.14 6.55 -14.46
C ASP A 138 7.51 5.86 -14.59
N GLU A 139 7.96 5.69 -15.82
CA GLU A 139 9.25 5.05 -16.13
C GLU A 139 10.45 5.88 -15.64
N GLY A 140 10.30 7.21 -15.58
CA GLY A 140 11.32 8.10 -15.02
C GLY A 140 11.49 7.89 -13.53
N GLU A 141 10.37 7.79 -12.80
CA GLU A 141 10.37 7.47 -11.38
C GLU A 141 10.99 6.09 -11.11
N LYS A 142 10.58 5.06 -11.84
CA LYS A 142 11.15 3.70 -11.72
C LYS A 142 12.67 3.70 -11.91
N THR A 143 13.14 4.38 -12.95
CA THR A 143 14.57 4.49 -13.24
C THR A 143 15.32 5.21 -12.12
N GLY A 144 14.80 6.32 -11.62
CA GLY A 144 15.38 7.06 -10.50
C GLY A 144 15.45 6.24 -9.21
N LEU A 145 14.38 5.52 -8.89
CA LEU A 145 14.34 4.63 -7.72
C LEU A 145 15.34 3.47 -7.84
N MET A 146 15.48 2.87 -9.03
CA MET A 146 16.48 1.84 -9.29
C MET A 146 17.91 2.39 -9.06
N GLN A 147 18.21 3.59 -9.58
CA GLN A 147 19.49 4.23 -9.35
C GLN A 147 19.74 4.52 -7.86
N THR A 148 18.70 4.97 -7.14
CA THR A 148 18.77 5.21 -5.70
C THR A 148 19.08 3.93 -4.92
N LEU A 149 18.37 2.83 -5.21
CA LEU A 149 18.62 1.53 -4.60
C LEU A 149 20.06 1.05 -4.83
N LEU A 150 20.58 1.21 -6.06
CA LEU A 150 21.96 0.84 -6.38
C LEU A 150 23.00 1.73 -5.70
N ALA A 151 22.68 3.01 -5.46
CA ALA A 151 23.59 3.96 -4.82
C ALA A 151 23.60 3.88 -3.29
N THR A 152 22.61 3.21 -2.67
CA THR A 152 22.43 3.14 -1.22
C THR A 152 22.65 1.74 -0.65
N ASP A 153 23.40 0.88 -1.33
CA ASP A 153 23.71 -0.49 -0.93
C ASP A 153 24.86 -0.59 0.10
N ALA A 154 25.36 0.53 0.57
CA ALA A 154 26.52 0.64 1.48
C ALA A 154 27.78 -0.10 0.98
N GLY A 155 27.91 -0.32 -0.33
CA GLY A 155 29.00 -1.06 -0.96
C GLY A 155 28.92 -2.58 -0.81
N THR A 156 27.83 -3.11 -0.27
CA THR A 156 27.62 -4.54 -0.02
C THR A 156 26.90 -5.25 -1.17
N ARG A 157 26.23 -4.48 -2.04
CA ARG A 157 25.31 -4.94 -3.08
C ARG A 157 24.06 -5.64 -2.52
N LEU A 158 23.74 -5.39 -1.25
CA LEU A 158 22.55 -5.87 -0.57
C LEU A 158 21.72 -4.67 -0.11
N MET A 159 20.41 -4.87 0.04
CA MET A 159 19.54 -3.89 0.68
C MET A 159 19.77 -3.92 2.20
N HIS A 160 19.97 -2.78 2.81
CA HIS A 160 20.19 -2.60 4.24
C HIS A 160 19.22 -1.60 4.84
#